data_dd14c9c7b8cb5840e336d7e7019126ee
#
_entry.id   dd14c9c7b8cb5840e336d7e7019126ee
#
_cell.length_a   1.000
_cell.length_b   1.000
_cell.length_c   1.000
_cell.angle_alpha   90.00
_cell.angle_beta   90.00
_cell.angle_gamma   90.00
#
_symmetry.space_group_name_H-M   'P 1'
#
loop_
_entity.id
_entity.type
_entity.pdbx_description
1 polymer ?
#
loop_
_entity_poly.entity_id
_entity_poly.type
_entity_poly.pdbx_seq_one_letter_code
_entity_poly.pdbx_strand_id
1 'polypeptide(L)'
;SNPNSYDSVTYRQFLVSDPMFQTSSEDVEAGAAELTEDELTAKKEEMASRMAEDAKGDEQAFIDAAYDNAKESDKDTYAEDSATLREGAFYTSVDSSISDWLFDSARTEGDTTYIVSDSGVYYVLYYISRSTNEYQLPNVRHILISVSDTTDEAAMEEARTKAESILTEYEAGEHTADAFGALAKEYTDDS
;
A
#
# COMPACT_ATOMS: atom_id res chain seq x y z
N SER A 1 14.16 6.62 -9.88
CA SER A 1 13.19 6.22 -8.84
C SER A 1 11.80 6.35 -9.42
N ASN A 2 10.93 5.38 -9.13
CA ASN A 2 9.53 5.46 -9.53
C ASN A 2 8.87 6.64 -8.79
N PRO A 3 8.25 7.62 -9.48
CA PRO A 3 7.62 8.76 -8.83
C PRO A 3 6.48 8.36 -7.88
N ASN A 4 5.95 7.15 -8.06
CA ASN A 4 4.86 6.60 -7.25
C ASN A 4 5.33 5.90 -5.97
N SER A 5 6.66 5.84 -5.71
CA SER A 5 7.24 5.00 -4.62
C SER A 5 6.77 5.39 -3.22
N TYR A 6 6.31 6.62 -3.03
CA TYR A 6 5.89 7.12 -1.73
C TYR A 6 4.40 7.46 -1.65
N ASP A 7 3.70 7.42 -2.79
CA ASP A 7 2.28 7.65 -2.82
C ASP A 7 1.53 6.41 -2.35
N SER A 8 0.37 6.62 -1.78
CA SER A 8 -0.56 5.55 -1.45
C SER A 8 -1.93 5.81 -2.07
N VAL A 9 -2.62 4.73 -2.40
CA VAL A 9 -3.97 4.78 -2.96
C VAL A 9 -4.95 4.07 -2.05
N THR A 10 -6.17 4.56 -2.05
CA THR A 10 -7.32 3.89 -1.43
C THR A 10 -8.28 3.51 -2.55
N TYR A 11 -8.70 2.26 -2.56
CA TYR A 11 -9.53 1.70 -3.62
C TYR A 11 -10.35 0.52 -3.09
N ARG A 12 -11.37 0.12 -3.85
CA ARG A 12 -12.08 -1.15 -3.61
C ARG A 12 -11.66 -2.17 -4.64
N GLN A 13 -11.68 -3.44 -4.23
CA GLN A 13 -11.28 -4.58 -5.04
C GLN A 13 -12.24 -5.75 -4.82
N PHE A 14 -12.69 -6.35 -5.93
CA PHE A 14 -13.37 -7.62 -5.94
C PHE A 14 -12.66 -8.56 -6.92
N LEU A 15 -12.53 -9.84 -6.56
CA LEU A 15 -11.81 -10.83 -7.36
C LEU A 15 -12.81 -11.82 -7.98
N VAL A 16 -12.81 -11.90 -9.31
CA VAL A 16 -13.60 -12.89 -10.04
C VAL A 16 -12.68 -14.00 -10.52
N SER A 17 -12.93 -15.21 -10.07
CA SER A 17 -12.09 -16.39 -10.34
C SER A 17 -12.92 -17.66 -10.61
N ASP A 18 -12.27 -18.67 -11.19
CA ASP A 18 -12.94 -19.93 -11.59
C ASP A 18 -13.81 -20.57 -10.51
N PRO A 19 -13.36 -20.65 -9.23
CA PRO A 19 -14.18 -21.27 -8.20
C PRO A 19 -15.57 -20.65 -7.98
N MET A 20 -15.82 -19.44 -8.49
CA MET A 20 -17.12 -18.78 -8.41
C MET A 20 -18.15 -19.41 -9.37
N PHE A 21 -17.69 -20.07 -10.43
CA PHE A 21 -18.52 -20.62 -11.50
C PHE A 21 -18.43 -22.15 -11.60
N GLN A 22 -17.63 -22.79 -10.75
CA GLN A 22 -17.53 -24.25 -10.74
C GLN A 22 -18.85 -24.87 -10.34
N THR A 23 -19.29 -25.88 -11.11
CA THR A 23 -20.42 -26.72 -10.79
C THR A 23 -20.12 -27.47 -9.49
N SER A 24 -21.07 -27.52 -8.57
CA SER A 24 -20.89 -28.26 -7.33
C SER A 24 -20.70 -29.76 -7.60
N SER A 25 -19.98 -30.45 -6.71
CA SER A 25 -19.79 -31.90 -6.83
C SER A 25 -21.13 -32.65 -6.85
N GLU A 26 -22.14 -32.16 -6.12
CA GLU A 26 -23.49 -32.72 -6.08
C GLU A 26 -24.20 -32.56 -7.42
N ASP A 27 -24.06 -31.42 -8.08
CA ASP A 27 -24.65 -31.14 -9.39
C ASP A 27 -23.97 -32.00 -10.49
N VAL A 28 -22.66 -32.17 -10.41
CA VAL A 28 -21.89 -33.02 -11.34
C VAL A 28 -22.35 -34.48 -11.18
N GLU A 29 -22.52 -35.00 -9.94
CA GLU A 29 -23.08 -36.34 -9.67
C GLU A 29 -24.53 -36.47 -10.18
N ALA A 30 -25.29 -35.36 -10.20
CA ALA A 30 -26.63 -35.31 -10.76
C ALA A 30 -26.66 -35.21 -12.31
N GLY A 31 -25.46 -35.14 -12.96
CA GLY A 31 -25.31 -35.13 -14.41
C GLY A 31 -25.19 -33.75 -15.03
N ALA A 32 -24.98 -32.70 -14.25
CA ALA A 32 -24.62 -31.37 -14.79
C ALA A 32 -23.22 -31.40 -15.41
N ALA A 33 -23.09 -30.79 -16.58
CA ALA A 33 -21.79 -30.66 -17.25
C ALA A 33 -20.93 -29.63 -16.55
N GLU A 34 -19.63 -29.89 -16.41
CA GLU A 34 -18.65 -28.88 -16.04
C GLU A 34 -18.50 -27.87 -17.18
N LEU A 35 -18.27 -26.60 -16.82
CA LEU A 35 -17.99 -25.55 -17.80
C LEU A 35 -16.61 -25.78 -18.43
N THR A 36 -16.52 -25.55 -19.73
CA THR A 36 -15.23 -25.52 -20.42
C THR A 36 -14.42 -24.28 -20.00
N GLU A 37 -13.11 -24.29 -20.27
CA GLU A 37 -12.22 -23.16 -19.98
C GLU A 37 -12.67 -21.88 -20.69
N ASP A 38 -13.14 -21.97 -21.94
CA ASP A 38 -13.67 -20.85 -22.70
C ASP A 38 -14.96 -20.30 -22.08
N GLU A 39 -15.85 -21.16 -21.62
CA GLU A 39 -17.11 -20.76 -20.94
C GLU A 39 -16.84 -20.10 -19.59
N LEU A 40 -15.86 -20.62 -18.81
CA LEU A 40 -15.44 -20.03 -17.55
C LEU A 40 -14.83 -18.62 -17.79
N THR A 41 -13.99 -18.47 -18.80
CA THR A 41 -13.38 -17.21 -19.18
C THR A 41 -14.45 -16.19 -19.57
N ALA A 42 -15.40 -16.57 -20.43
CA ALA A 42 -16.50 -15.72 -20.84
C ALA A 42 -17.37 -15.26 -19.65
N LYS A 43 -17.68 -16.14 -18.71
CA LYS A 43 -18.46 -15.82 -17.49
C LYS A 43 -17.72 -14.87 -16.55
N LYS A 44 -16.43 -15.06 -16.37
CA LYS A 44 -15.60 -14.16 -15.56
C LYS A 44 -15.56 -12.75 -16.18
N GLU A 45 -15.33 -12.67 -17.47
CA GLU A 45 -15.28 -11.40 -18.21
C GLU A 45 -16.62 -10.67 -18.17
N GLU A 46 -17.74 -11.38 -18.42
CA GLU A 46 -19.08 -10.82 -18.35
C GLU A 46 -19.38 -10.23 -16.97
N MET A 47 -19.08 -11.00 -15.89
CA MET A 47 -19.30 -10.55 -14.51
C MET A 47 -18.42 -9.33 -14.19
N ALA A 48 -17.13 -9.39 -14.49
CA ALA A 48 -16.17 -8.33 -14.17
C ALA A 48 -16.49 -7.04 -14.93
N SER A 49 -16.80 -7.14 -16.22
CA SER A 49 -17.19 -6.00 -17.05
C SER A 49 -18.47 -5.34 -16.56
N ARG A 50 -19.51 -6.14 -16.33
CA ARG A 50 -20.80 -5.63 -15.83
C ARG A 50 -20.63 -4.94 -14.49
N MET A 51 -19.94 -5.55 -13.54
CA MET A 51 -19.70 -4.97 -12.22
C MET A 51 -18.94 -3.63 -12.30
N ALA A 52 -17.92 -3.54 -13.17
CA ALA A 52 -17.19 -2.30 -13.37
C ALA A 52 -18.04 -1.21 -14.02
N GLU A 53 -18.92 -1.55 -14.96
CA GLU A 53 -19.81 -0.60 -15.63
C GLU A 53 -20.92 -0.09 -14.70
N ASP A 54 -21.56 -0.99 -13.96
CA ASP A 54 -22.71 -0.67 -13.08
C ASP A 54 -22.26 0.16 -11.86
N ALA A 55 -21.05 -0.06 -11.36
CA ALA A 55 -20.50 0.64 -10.20
C ALA A 55 -19.83 1.98 -10.53
N LYS A 56 -19.73 2.38 -11.80
CA LYS A 56 -19.02 3.58 -12.21
C LYS A 56 -19.57 4.85 -11.56
N GLY A 57 -18.76 5.50 -10.74
CA GLY A 57 -19.13 6.72 -10.02
C GLY A 57 -20.04 6.49 -8.82
N ASP A 58 -20.31 5.24 -8.45
CA ASP A 58 -21.16 4.86 -7.31
C ASP A 58 -20.47 3.78 -6.48
N GLU A 59 -19.88 4.21 -5.36
CA GLU A 59 -19.16 3.32 -4.46
C GLU A 59 -20.08 2.29 -3.79
N GLN A 60 -21.31 2.69 -3.44
CA GLN A 60 -22.27 1.77 -2.83
C GLN A 60 -22.69 0.68 -3.82
N ALA A 61 -22.90 1.02 -5.09
CA ALA A 61 -23.18 0.04 -6.13
C ALA A 61 -22.04 -1.00 -6.27
N PHE A 62 -20.79 -0.59 -6.07
CA PHE A 62 -19.66 -1.54 -6.05
C PHE A 62 -19.74 -2.52 -4.88
N ILE A 63 -20.05 -2.03 -3.67
CA ILE A 63 -20.19 -2.84 -2.46
C ILE A 63 -21.35 -3.84 -2.63
N ASP A 64 -22.49 -3.35 -3.08
CA ASP A 64 -23.69 -4.17 -3.30
C ASP A 64 -23.43 -5.25 -4.36
N ALA A 65 -22.76 -4.89 -5.47
CA ALA A 65 -22.40 -5.83 -6.51
C ALA A 65 -21.38 -6.89 -6.01
N ALA A 66 -20.44 -6.51 -5.14
CA ALA A 66 -19.51 -7.46 -4.54
C ALA A 66 -20.24 -8.49 -3.65
N TYR A 67 -21.21 -8.01 -2.85
CA TYR A 67 -22.06 -8.88 -2.04
C TYR A 67 -22.89 -9.80 -2.92
N ASP A 68 -23.58 -9.26 -3.93
CA ASP A 68 -24.49 -10.02 -4.79
C ASP A 68 -23.77 -11.13 -5.57
N ASN A 69 -22.54 -10.85 -6.03
CA ASN A 69 -21.74 -11.78 -6.81
C ASN A 69 -20.81 -12.68 -5.96
N ALA A 70 -20.73 -12.45 -4.65
CA ALA A 70 -19.93 -13.31 -3.77
C ALA A 70 -20.54 -14.74 -3.70
N LYS A 71 -19.66 -15.73 -3.49
CA LYS A 71 -20.12 -17.09 -3.18
C LYS A 71 -20.95 -17.11 -1.89
N GLU A 72 -21.85 -18.06 -1.80
CA GLU A 72 -22.66 -18.23 -0.60
C GLU A 72 -21.82 -18.39 0.67
N SER A 73 -20.68 -19.10 0.57
CA SER A 73 -19.72 -19.24 1.67
C SER A 73 -19.07 -17.94 2.13
N ASP A 74 -19.05 -16.93 1.29
CA ASP A 74 -18.33 -15.68 1.49
C ASP A 74 -19.28 -14.49 1.74
N LYS A 75 -20.60 -14.71 1.65
CA LYS A 75 -21.64 -13.69 1.86
C LYS A 75 -21.51 -12.95 3.17
N ASP A 76 -21.24 -13.65 4.26
CA ASP A 76 -21.04 -13.02 5.58
C ASP A 76 -19.85 -12.06 5.59
N THR A 77 -18.80 -12.37 4.84
CA THR A 77 -17.63 -11.48 4.69
C THR A 77 -17.99 -10.24 3.90
N TYR A 78 -18.65 -10.41 2.74
CA TYR A 78 -19.02 -9.30 1.87
C TYR A 78 -20.25 -8.51 2.33
N ALA A 79 -20.91 -8.92 3.41
CA ALA A 79 -21.89 -8.10 4.13
C ALA A 79 -21.25 -6.90 4.85
N GLU A 80 -19.94 -6.96 5.08
CA GLU A 80 -19.19 -5.86 5.69
C GLU A 80 -18.62 -4.93 4.60
N ASP A 81 -18.90 -3.65 4.68
CA ASP A 81 -18.43 -2.63 3.70
C ASP A 81 -16.91 -2.62 3.54
N SER A 82 -16.18 -3.02 4.59
CA SER A 82 -14.73 -3.09 4.60
C SER A 82 -14.14 -4.26 3.79
N ALA A 83 -14.94 -5.25 3.41
CA ALA A 83 -14.45 -6.46 2.74
C ALA A 83 -13.71 -6.15 1.43
N THR A 84 -14.22 -5.20 0.66
CA THR A 84 -13.65 -4.77 -0.62
C THR A 84 -12.62 -3.66 -0.48
N LEU A 85 -12.55 -2.96 0.67
CA LEU A 85 -11.73 -1.77 0.87
C LEU A 85 -10.24 -2.10 1.03
N ARG A 86 -9.40 -1.31 0.38
CA ARG A 86 -7.93 -1.34 0.48
C ARG A 86 -7.45 0.08 0.71
N GLU A 87 -7.08 0.37 1.96
CA GLU A 87 -6.64 1.72 2.37
C GLU A 87 -5.13 1.85 2.36
N GLY A 88 -4.64 2.98 1.87
CA GLY A 88 -3.24 3.36 1.98
C GLY A 88 -2.26 2.39 1.31
N ALA A 89 -2.69 1.71 0.25
CA ALA A 89 -1.86 0.75 -0.46
C ALA A 89 -0.75 1.45 -1.24
N PHE A 90 0.49 0.95 -1.14
CA PHE A 90 1.64 1.46 -1.87
C PHE A 90 1.79 0.74 -3.23
N TYR A 91 2.45 1.38 -4.20
CA TYR A 91 2.70 0.82 -5.53
C TYR A 91 3.32 -0.60 -5.47
N THR A 92 4.23 -0.83 -4.53
CA THR A 92 4.93 -2.12 -4.37
C THR A 92 4.15 -3.15 -3.55
N SER A 93 3.05 -2.76 -2.92
CA SER A 93 2.22 -3.65 -2.10
C SER A 93 0.99 -4.19 -2.81
N VAL A 94 0.65 -3.63 -3.97
CA VAL A 94 -0.45 -4.10 -4.81
C VAL A 94 0.06 -5.08 -5.87
N ASP A 95 -0.84 -5.89 -6.42
CA ASP A 95 -0.50 -6.79 -7.51
C ASP A 95 0.01 -5.98 -8.73
N SER A 96 1.07 -6.49 -9.37
CA SER A 96 1.71 -5.80 -10.50
C SER A 96 0.77 -5.58 -11.70
N SER A 97 -0.25 -6.42 -11.84
CA SER A 97 -1.25 -6.30 -12.91
C SER A 97 -2.10 -5.04 -12.77
N ILE A 98 -2.35 -4.58 -11.54
CA ILE A 98 -3.25 -3.46 -11.25
C ILE A 98 -2.52 -2.17 -10.85
N SER A 99 -1.21 -2.26 -10.54
CA SER A 99 -0.44 -1.14 -9.99
C SER A 99 -0.41 0.07 -10.92
N ASP A 100 -0.18 -0.12 -12.21
CA ASP A 100 -0.09 0.97 -13.17
C ASP A 100 -1.43 1.70 -13.33
N TRP A 101 -2.54 0.98 -13.31
CA TRP A 101 -3.86 1.60 -13.39
C TRP A 101 -4.19 2.39 -12.12
N LEU A 102 -3.92 1.83 -10.93
CA LEU A 102 -4.20 2.48 -9.64
C LEU A 102 -3.37 3.75 -9.44
N PHE A 103 -2.13 3.76 -9.95
CA PHE A 103 -1.20 4.88 -9.77
C PHE A 103 -1.10 5.80 -10.98
N ASP A 104 -1.96 5.65 -11.98
CA ASP A 104 -2.06 6.60 -13.08
C ASP A 104 -2.54 7.96 -12.54
N SER A 105 -1.83 9.02 -12.91
CA SER A 105 -2.14 10.40 -12.49
C SER A 105 -3.48 10.93 -13.01
N ALA A 106 -4.07 10.28 -14.01
CA ALA A 106 -5.37 10.63 -14.56
C ALA A 106 -6.54 10.02 -13.78
N ARG A 107 -6.30 9.15 -12.80
CA ARG A 107 -7.37 8.55 -11.99
C ARG A 107 -8.11 9.58 -11.17
N THR A 108 -9.43 9.44 -11.16
CA THR A 108 -10.35 10.26 -10.36
C THR A 108 -11.26 9.35 -9.54
N GLU A 109 -11.74 9.86 -8.42
CA GLU A 109 -12.74 9.16 -7.60
C GLU A 109 -13.93 8.69 -8.45
N GLY A 110 -14.32 7.45 -8.25
CA GLY A 110 -15.41 6.82 -9.01
C GLY A 110 -14.96 6.13 -10.31
N ASP A 111 -13.68 6.22 -10.69
CA ASP A 111 -13.18 5.45 -11.83
C ASP A 111 -13.23 3.95 -11.52
N THR A 112 -13.73 3.18 -12.46
CA THR A 112 -13.81 1.72 -12.37
C THR A 112 -13.18 1.05 -13.56
N THR A 113 -12.71 -0.18 -13.37
CA THR A 113 -12.22 -1.05 -14.43
C THR A 113 -12.24 -2.50 -13.99
N TYR A 114 -12.00 -3.42 -14.92
CA TYR A 114 -11.48 -4.74 -14.60
C TYR A 114 -10.14 -4.98 -15.31
N ILE A 115 -9.28 -5.74 -14.67
CA ILE A 115 -7.95 -6.09 -15.17
C ILE A 115 -7.73 -7.57 -14.94
N VAL A 116 -7.19 -8.26 -15.95
CA VAL A 116 -6.90 -9.69 -15.87
C VAL A 116 -5.43 -9.89 -15.52
N SER A 117 -5.17 -10.64 -14.46
CA SER A 117 -3.81 -11.02 -14.09
C SER A 117 -3.28 -12.16 -14.98
N ASP A 118 -1.96 -12.37 -14.95
CA ASP A 118 -1.31 -13.49 -15.64
C ASP A 118 -1.82 -14.87 -15.16
N SER A 119 -2.35 -14.94 -13.95
CA SER A 119 -2.98 -16.15 -13.39
C SER A 119 -4.46 -16.35 -13.76
N GLY A 120 -5.03 -15.47 -14.60
CA GLY A 120 -6.42 -15.55 -15.05
C GLY A 120 -7.47 -15.09 -14.03
N VAL A 121 -7.04 -14.41 -12.97
CA VAL A 121 -7.95 -13.76 -12.01
C VAL A 121 -8.33 -12.38 -12.54
N TYR A 122 -9.61 -12.05 -12.50
CA TYR A 122 -10.12 -10.74 -12.87
C TYR A 122 -10.25 -9.87 -11.63
N TYR A 123 -9.48 -8.78 -11.59
CA TYR A 123 -9.59 -7.74 -10.57
C TYR A 123 -10.62 -6.72 -11.04
N VAL A 124 -11.73 -6.59 -10.32
CA VAL A 124 -12.66 -5.47 -10.49
C VAL A 124 -12.29 -4.40 -9.48
N LEU A 125 -12.08 -3.19 -9.95
CA LEU A 125 -11.52 -2.09 -9.18
C LEU A 125 -12.44 -0.87 -9.20
N TYR A 126 -12.54 -0.20 -8.05
CA TYR A 126 -13.15 1.12 -7.89
C TYR A 126 -12.15 2.04 -7.20
N TYR A 127 -11.78 3.13 -7.84
CA TYR A 127 -10.80 4.07 -7.33
C TYR A 127 -11.45 5.09 -6.39
N ILE A 128 -10.86 5.29 -5.20
CA ILE A 128 -11.35 6.25 -4.20
C ILE A 128 -10.44 7.47 -4.14
N SER A 129 -9.16 7.29 -3.83
CA SER A 129 -8.26 8.43 -3.62
C SER A 129 -6.78 8.07 -3.73
N ARG A 130 -5.96 9.10 -3.90
CA ARG A 130 -4.50 9.02 -3.81
C ARG A 130 -4.01 10.03 -2.79
N SER A 131 -3.12 9.59 -1.93
CA SER A 131 -2.34 10.46 -1.06
C SER A 131 -0.92 10.55 -1.60
N THR A 132 -0.51 11.74 -1.97
CA THR A 132 0.89 12.05 -2.22
C THR A 132 1.54 12.26 -0.86
N ASN A 133 2.39 11.33 -0.43
CA ASN A 133 3.08 11.42 0.85
C ASN A 133 4.15 12.53 0.80
N GLU A 134 3.71 13.76 0.60
CA GLU A 134 4.54 14.95 0.72
C GLU A 134 4.70 15.31 2.20
N TYR A 135 5.59 14.62 2.89
CA TYR A 135 6.06 15.08 4.18
C TYR A 135 7.50 15.57 4.04
N GLN A 136 7.77 16.69 4.70
CA GLN A 136 9.15 17.18 4.80
C GLN A 136 9.95 16.15 5.60
N LEU A 137 10.92 15.51 4.95
CA LEU A 137 11.89 14.70 5.68
C LEU A 137 12.57 15.59 6.70
N PRO A 138 12.61 15.21 7.98
CA PRO A 138 13.34 15.96 8.98
C PRO A 138 14.81 15.99 8.57
N ASN A 139 15.36 17.20 8.41
CA ASN A 139 16.79 17.38 8.20
C ASN A 139 17.45 17.46 9.57
N VAL A 140 18.18 16.43 9.94
CA VAL A 140 18.87 16.34 11.22
C VAL A 140 20.37 16.43 11.02
N ARG A 141 21.06 17.00 11.99
CA ARG A 141 22.53 17.00 12.10
C ARG A 141 22.89 16.35 13.41
N HIS A 142 23.97 15.61 13.44
CA HIS A 142 24.50 14.99 14.64
C HIS A 142 26.00 15.22 14.77
N ILE A 143 26.50 15.04 15.98
CA ILE A 143 27.93 14.97 16.31
C ILE A 143 28.13 13.60 16.94
N LEU A 144 28.98 12.78 16.34
CA LEU A 144 29.34 11.48 16.86
C LEU A 144 30.59 11.61 17.72
N ILE A 145 30.57 11.13 18.94
CA ILE A 145 31.73 10.96 19.80
C ILE A 145 31.96 9.48 19.99
N SER A 146 33.03 8.95 19.43
CA SER A 146 33.30 7.53 19.41
C SER A 146 33.98 7.09 20.71
N VAL A 147 33.58 5.94 21.23
CA VAL A 147 34.24 5.22 22.33
C VAL A 147 34.64 3.85 21.82
N SER A 148 35.91 3.50 21.92
CA SER A 148 36.43 2.23 21.39
C SER A 148 36.02 1.00 22.23
N ASP A 149 35.83 1.18 23.54
CA ASP A 149 35.35 0.15 24.47
C ASP A 149 34.21 0.72 25.33
N THR A 150 32.99 0.34 25.01
CA THR A 150 31.77 0.76 25.72
C THR A 150 31.64 0.13 27.12
N THR A 151 32.49 -0.81 27.48
CA THR A 151 32.59 -1.41 28.84
C THR A 151 33.53 -0.66 29.75
N ASP A 152 34.37 0.24 29.22
CA ASP A 152 35.25 1.13 29.99
C ASP A 152 34.44 2.34 30.48
N GLU A 153 34.06 2.31 31.76
CA GLU A 153 33.30 3.36 32.40
C GLU A 153 34.00 4.73 32.35
N ALA A 154 35.35 4.75 32.45
CA ALA A 154 36.09 6.01 32.40
C ALA A 154 36.07 6.62 30.99
N ALA A 155 36.24 5.81 29.94
CA ALA A 155 36.12 6.26 28.56
C ALA A 155 34.70 6.75 28.20
N MET A 156 33.69 6.08 28.73
CA MET A 156 32.30 6.51 28.56
C MET A 156 31.99 7.85 29.24
N GLU A 157 32.53 8.07 30.45
CA GLU A 157 32.36 9.34 31.17
C GLU A 157 33.12 10.50 30.51
N GLU A 158 34.28 10.24 29.94
CA GLU A 158 35.05 11.22 29.17
C GLU A 158 34.26 11.64 27.91
N ALA A 159 33.72 10.68 27.15
CA ALA A 159 32.91 10.94 25.98
C ALA A 159 31.64 11.73 26.32
N ARG A 160 30.98 11.40 27.43
CA ARG A 160 29.84 12.14 27.94
C ARG A 160 30.20 13.59 28.29
N THR A 161 31.27 13.79 29.03
CA THR A 161 31.74 15.13 29.40
C THR A 161 32.05 15.96 28.15
N LYS A 162 32.67 15.35 27.13
CA LYS A 162 32.88 16.02 25.83
C LYS A 162 31.59 16.40 25.16
N ALA A 163 30.57 15.51 25.13
CA ALA A 163 29.26 15.80 24.55
C ALA A 163 28.55 16.95 25.28
N GLU A 164 28.57 16.95 26.62
CA GLU A 164 27.98 18.00 27.45
C GLU A 164 28.68 19.35 27.25
N SER A 165 30.01 19.33 27.05
CA SER A 165 30.76 20.56 26.75
C SER A 165 30.37 21.15 25.40
N ILE A 166 30.24 20.33 24.36
CA ILE A 166 29.81 20.76 23.02
C ILE A 166 28.38 21.29 23.04
N LEU A 167 27.46 20.63 23.78
CA LEU A 167 26.11 21.11 23.96
C LEU A 167 26.08 22.47 24.64
N THR A 168 26.89 22.66 25.71
CA THR A 168 27.01 23.94 26.42
C THR A 168 27.53 25.03 25.49
N GLU A 169 28.51 24.75 24.63
CA GLU A 169 29.02 25.68 23.64
C GLU A 169 27.94 26.07 22.62
N TYR A 170 27.17 25.12 22.14
CA TYR A 170 26.04 25.41 21.26
C TYR A 170 24.96 26.25 21.92
N GLU A 171 24.61 25.94 23.18
CA GLU A 171 23.60 26.70 23.94
C GLU A 171 24.05 28.13 24.30
N ALA A 172 25.36 28.36 24.41
CA ALA A 172 25.91 29.71 24.63
C ALA A 172 26.03 30.54 23.35
N GLY A 173 25.87 29.91 22.19
CA GLY A 173 26.04 30.52 20.87
C GLY A 173 24.73 30.86 20.15
N GLU A 174 24.85 30.98 18.82
CA GLU A 174 23.69 31.15 17.95
C GLU A 174 23.01 29.78 17.74
N HIS A 175 21.79 29.62 18.16
CA HIS A 175 21.02 28.36 18.02
C HIS A 175 20.58 28.09 16.58
N THR A 176 21.51 28.17 15.61
CA THR A 176 21.25 27.97 14.19
C THR A 176 21.76 26.60 13.71
N ALA A 177 21.19 26.10 12.63
CA ALA A 177 21.68 24.89 11.98
C ALA A 177 23.14 25.03 11.49
N ASP A 178 23.55 26.25 11.11
CA ASP A 178 24.92 26.52 10.65
C ASP A 178 25.90 26.53 11.79
N ALA A 179 25.55 27.12 12.95
CA ALA A 179 26.35 27.04 14.17
C ALA A 179 26.56 25.60 14.61
N PHE A 180 25.50 24.79 14.65
CA PHE A 180 25.62 23.36 14.93
C PHE A 180 26.48 22.64 13.89
N GLY A 181 26.36 23.00 12.61
CA GLY A 181 27.19 22.44 11.53
C GLY A 181 28.68 22.76 11.67
N ALA A 182 29.04 23.94 12.23
CA ALA A 182 30.41 24.29 12.53
C ALA A 182 30.98 23.39 13.65
N LEU A 183 30.25 23.24 14.75
CA LEU A 183 30.62 22.32 15.84
C LEU A 183 30.73 20.88 15.35
N ALA A 184 29.81 20.44 14.49
CA ALA A 184 29.87 19.10 13.92
C ALA A 184 31.15 18.87 13.12
N LYS A 185 31.59 19.83 12.32
CA LYS A 185 32.87 19.76 11.57
C LYS A 185 34.10 19.70 12.48
N GLU A 186 34.03 20.30 13.66
CA GLU A 186 35.14 20.41 14.59
C GLU A 186 35.25 19.18 15.50
N TYR A 187 34.11 18.65 15.94
CA TYR A 187 34.06 17.69 17.05
C TYR A 187 33.60 16.29 16.67
N THR A 188 33.01 16.09 15.48
CA THR A 188 32.50 14.75 15.13
C THR A 188 33.63 13.80 14.77
N ASP A 189 33.52 12.57 15.26
CA ASP A 189 34.37 11.45 14.84
C ASP A 189 33.74 10.68 13.64
N ASP A 190 32.63 11.17 13.11
CA ASP A 190 31.99 10.64 11.90
C ASP A 190 32.74 11.10 10.65
N SER A 191 32.96 10.19 9.67
CA SER A 191 33.80 10.39 8.48
C SER A 191 32.96 10.50 7.19
#